data_ae90a22c03a22933fa76afbe60c63234
#
_entry.id   ae90a22c03a22933fa76afbe60c63234
#
_cell.length_a   1.000
_cell.length_b   1.000
_cell.length_c   1.000
_cell.angle_alpha   90.00
_cell.angle_beta   90.00
_cell.angle_gamma   90.00
#
_symmetry.space_group_name_H-M   'P 1'
#
loop_
_entity.id
_entity.type
_entity.pdbx_description
1 polymer ?
#
loop_
_entity_poly.entity_id
_entity_poly.type
_entity_poly.pdbx_seq_one_letter_code
_entity_poly.pdbx_strand_id
1 'polypeptide(L)'
;MKALRNIGLTVVLLASLSACVENDPTYNVYPSDDVAFTYCVTNEGYELDYLVGSTIQFTNTSALSGACTWEFGDGETSTEPNPTHTYNLPGQYEVKLTVGGEFTTRPLLINDIKPTIVAKTENDAVCVINDVEVTLEVTLRNPAASAQPEYTWVLPEGTTLVDHPEITSNTYVGENPGRLTFKNIGSQTITLKTTLGGRALQDVKANVQVGTPNASKTLYYAVKSGNIMAYKLDYNVPEGSSNSPFDLGVKSGAHPLNLLFHNDILYVLDCGTQFTYINDTENNRGDGKITAVAKDGSSMETVLSNVGNTAFNDPFYGWIDSEMLYFADRNTGIRRIGVNERNLALNTSDAKFDYFVMNNRLEYYGNPWQYGAMNACFAKVDGLWYWGKTYGGGGIYRFADSDISTVDISRGSNPPYAVIFPDEFVKSFVIDTNNQILYAIIRDKGLFAVPMADISANDASKTNTKADNKYLVASFKSDSDGSTGEFVDVCQMVLDSSDGSVYFGLRADEGSTEPSGIKRWNPATRQLETVVSGVSPYGIALNDNVSNLF
;
A
#
# COMPACT_ATOMS: atom_id res chain seq x y z
N MET A 1 -17.09 -24.31 -32.69
CA MET A 1 -16.67 -22.99 -33.11
C MET A 1 -16.04 -22.25 -31.94
N LYS A 2 -14.83 -22.62 -31.57
CA LYS A 2 -13.98 -21.92 -30.58
C LYS A 2 -12.54 -22.31 -30.88
N ALA A 3 -11.95 -21.69 -31.86
CA ALA A 3 -10.51 -21.77 -32.11
C ALA A 3 -10.17 -20.72 -33.17
N LEU A 4 -9.97 -19.47 -32.76
CA LEU A 4 -9.37 -18.41 -33.58
C LEU A 4 -9.21 -17.14 -32.74
N ARG A 5 -8.33 -17.19 -31.72
CA ARG A 5 -7.99 -15.98 -30.98
C ARG A 5 -6.55 -15.92 -30.43
N ASN A 6 -5.66 -16.80 -30.88
CA ASN A 6 -4.27 -16.84 -30.40
C ASN A 6 -3.23 -16.74 -31.53
N ILE A 7 -3.54 -16.04 -32.63
CA ILE A 7 -2.56 -15.84 -33.74
C ILE A 7 -2.05 -14.38 -33.81
N GLY A 8 -2.61 -13.48 -33.00
CA GLY A 8 -2.26 -12.05 -33.08
C GLY A 8 -1.00 -11.61 -32.31
N LEU A 9 -0.45 -12.44 -31.42
CA LEU A 9 0.66 -12.01 -30.54
C LEU A 9 2.03 -12.55 -30.96
N THR A 10 2.09 -13.52 -31.86
CA THR A 10 3.37 -14.14 -32.28
C THR A 10 3.97 -13.46 -33.52
N VAL A 11 3.22 -12.64 -34.22
CA VAL A 11 3.71 -11.95 -35.45
C VAL A 11 4.41 -10.63 -35.10
N VAL A 12 4.11 -10.01 -33.96
CA VAL A 12 4.74 -8.74 -33.57
C VAL A 12 6.16 -8.95 -32.99
N LEU A 13 6.48 -10.15 -32.49
CA LEU A 13 7.81 -10.45 -31.93
C LEU A 13 8.84 -10.89 -32.98
N LEU A 14 8.41 -11.23 -34.21
CA LEU A 14 9.30 -11.62 -35.28
C LEU A 14 9.69 -10.46 -36.20
N ALA A 15 9.02 -9.32 -36.09
CA ALA A 15 9.37 -8.11 -36.86
C ALA A 15 10.48 -7.28 -36.22
N SER A 16 10.90 -7.61 -34.98
CA SER A 16 11.97 -6.91 -34.24
C SER A 16 13.35 -7.55 -34.39
N LEU A 17 13.52 -8.54 -35.24
CA LEU A 17 14.74 -9.35 -35.36
C LEU A 17 15.63 -9.06 -36.55
N SER A 18 15.38 -8.01 -37.31
CA SER A 18 16.34 -7.60 -38.35
C SER A 18 16.90 -6.21 -37.99
N ALA A 19 18.09 -6.21 -37.46
CA ALA A 19 18.79 -5.00 -37.02
C ALA A 19 19.24 -4.06 -38.13
N CYS A 20 19.32 -4.53 -39.32
CA CYS A 20 19.46 -3.69 -40.53
C CYS A 20 18.15 -3.77 -41.27
N VAL A 21 17.15 -3.03 -40.83
CA VAL A 21 15.80 -3.25 -41.32
C VAL A 21 15.56 -2.57 -42.63
N GLU A 22 15.11 -3.39 -43.52
CA GLU A 22 14.33 -2.96 -44.65
C GLU A 22 13.13 -2.13 -44.19
N ASN A 23 12.92 -1.00 -44.81
CA ASN A 23 11.70 -0.19 -44.86
C ASN A 23 10.64 -0.46 -43.79
N ASP A 24 10.58 0.39 -42.78
CA ASP A 24 9.39 0.51 -41.98
C ASP A 24 8.23 1.03 -42.84
N PRO A 25 7.21 0.22 -43.14
CA PRO A 25 6.12 0.63 -44.01
C PRO A 25 5.27 1.79 -43.49
N THR A 26 5.45 2.18 -42.23
CA THR A 26 4.73 3.33 -41.65
C THR A 26 5.36 4.68 -42.02
N TYR A 27 6.60 4.69 -42.52
CA TYR A 27 7.29 5.92 -42.90
C TYR A 27 7.35 6.18 -44.43
N ASN A 28 6.83 5.28 -45.24
CA ASN A 28 6.75 5.45 -46.70
C ASN A 28 5.58 6.34 -47.16
N VAL A 29 5.31 7.42 -46.45
CA VAL A 29 4.19 8.34 -46.81
C VAL A 29 4.65 9.58 -47.56
N TYR A 30 5.91 9.68 -47.94
CA TYR A 30 6.40 10.79 -48.75
C TYR A 30 6.78 10.33 -50.16
N PRO A 31 6.25 11.02 -51.17
CA PRO A 31 6.33 10.59 -52.55
C PRO A 31 7.61 11.08 -53.26
N SER A 32 8.76 10.66 -52.80
CA SER A 32 9.88 10.52 -53.68
C SER A 32 10.50 9.17 -53.39
N ASP A 33 10.00 8.15 -54.05
CA ASP A 33 10.58 6.79 -54.04
C ASP A 33 12.06 6.78 -54.48
N ASP A 34 12.63 7.93 -54.73
CA ASP A 34 13.94 8.10 -55.33
C ASP A 34 15.06 8.30 -54.31
N VAL A 35 14.76 8.77 -53.08
CA VAL A 35 15.73 8.92 -51.99
C VAL A 35 15.33 8.05 -50.80
N ALA A 36 16.17 7.08 -50.44
CA ALA A 36 15.92 6.16 -49.34
C ALA A 36 17.23 5.79 -48.65
N PHE A 37 17.14 5.41 -47.38
CA PHE A 37 18.27 4.89 -46.62
C PHE A 37 17.85 3.92 -45.52
N THR A 38 18.80 3.09 -45.11
CA THR A 38 18.70 2.22 -43.95
C THR A 38 19.79 2.55 -42.95
N TYR A 39 19.64 2.10 -41.72
CA TYR A 39 20.67 2.24 -40.69
C TYR A 39 20.66 1.03 -39.75
N CYS A 40 21.82 0.69 -39.19
CA CYS A 40 21.97 -0.36 -38.19
C CYS A 40 23.14 -0.06 -37.24
N VAL A 41 23.08 -0.61 -36.02
CA VAL A 41 24.21 -0.59 -35.09
C VAL A 41 25.22 -1.65 -35.52
N THR A 42 26.52 -1.30 -35.53
CA THR A 42 27.62 -2.18 -35.94
C THR A 42 28.45 -2.72 -34.76
N ASN A 43 28.18 -2.27 -33.53
CA ASN A 43 28.84 -2.80 -32.35
C ASN A 43 28.40 -4.24 -32.07
N GLU A 44 29.34 -5.17 -32.05
CA GLU A 44 29.07 -6.59 -31.77
C GLU A 44 28.33 -6.76 -30.41
N GLY A 45 27.23 -7.51 -30.41
CA GLY A 45 26.38 -7.73 -29.24
C GLY A 45 25.41 -6.59 -28.86
N TYR A 46 25.35 -5.53 -29.70
CA TYR A 46 24.45 -4.37 -29.52
C TYR A 46 23.57 -4.10 -30.73
N GLU A 47 23.46 -5.02 -31.64
CA GLU A 47 22.82 -4.83 -32.96
C GLU A 47 21.38 -4.34 -32.89
N LEU A 48 20.70 -4.61 -31.77
CA LEU A 48 19.32 -4.18 -31.48
C LEU A 48 19.23 -2.95 -30.59
N ASP A 49 20.37 -2.44 -30.09
CA ASP A 49 20.40 -1.41 -29.05
C ASP A 49 20.94 -0.09 -29.61
N TYR A 50 20.06 0.83 -29.91
CA TYR A 50 20.44 2.19 -30.27
C TYR A 50 20.71 2.99 -29.00
N LEU A 51 21.93 2.84 -28.47
CA LEU A 51 22.38 3.49 -27.24
C LEU A 51 23.34 4.64 -27.56
N VAL A 52 23.46 5.56 -26.61
CA VAL A 52 24.56 6.56 -26.62
C VAL A 52 25.88 5.84 -26.79
N GLY A 53 26.72 6.31 -27.73
CA GLY A 53 28.01 5.72 -28.03
C GLY A 53 27.97 4.51 -28.99
N SER A 54 26.80 4.09 -29.46
CA SER A 54 26.69 3.08 -30.54
C SER A 54 27.20 3.65 -31.86
N THR A 55 27.98 2.87 -32.57
CA THR A 55 28.38 3.18 -33.96
C THR A 55 27.25 2.73 -34.88
N ILE A 56 26.64 3.69 -35.58
CA ILE A 56 25.52 3.45 -36.47
C ILE A 56 25.99 3.59 -37.91
N GLN A 57 25.86 2.54 -38.69
CA GLN A 57 26.09 2.55 -40.12
C GLN A 57 24.85 3.04 -40.82
N PHE A 58 24.96 4.07 -41.64
CA PHE A 58 23.95 4.54 -42.56
C PHE A 58 24.26 4.06 -43.95
N THR A 59 23.27 3.56 -44.67
CA THR A 59 23.42 3.04 -46.03
C THR A 59 22.43 3.73 -46.92
N ASN A 60 22.96 4.44 -47.93
CA ASN A 60 22.15 5.05 -48.97
C ASN A 60 21.61 3.97 -49.90
N THR A 61 20.30 3.85 -50.01
CA THR A 61 19.57 2.89 -50.86
C THR A 61 18.76 3.60 -51.93
N SER A 62 19.07 4.88 -52.20
CA SER A 62 18.36 5.70 -53.17
C SER A 62 18.48 5.18 -54.60
N ALA A 63 17.41 5.33 -55.36
CA ALA A 63 17.42 5.09 -56.82
C ALA A 63 18.09 6.25 -57.58
N LEU A 64 18.13 7.45 -56.98
CA LEU A 64 18.82 8.61 -57.55
C LEU A 64 20.33 8.46 -57.43
N SER A 65 21.03 8.90 -58.49
CA SER A 65 22.49 9.00 -58.48
C SER A 65 22.92 10.47 -58.36
N GLY A 66 23.97 10.71 -57.57
CA GLY A 66 24.51 12.07 -57.39
C GLY A 66 25.29 12.21 -56.12
N ALA A 67 25.78 13.43 -55.87
CA ALA A 67 26.36 13.76 -54.58
C ALA A 67 25.31 13.65 -53.48
N CYS A 68 25.67 13.02 -52.37
CA CYS A 68 24.82 12.90 -51.20
C CYS A 68 25.32 13.76 -50.05
N THR A 69 24.40 14.19 -49.19
CA THR A 69 24.67 14.88 -47.95
C THR A 69 23.77 14.31 -46.87
N TRP A 70 24.38 13.93 -45.77
CA TRP A 70 23.72 13.48 -44.55
C TRP A 70 23.71 14.58 -43.50
N GLU A 71 22.59 14.78 -42.88
CA GLU A 71 22.39 15.59 -41.67
C GLU A 71 21.87 14.65 -40.60
N PHE A 72 22.63 14.46 -39.48
CA PHE A 72 22.29 13.44 -38.46
C PHE A 72 21.30 13.94 -37.40
N GLY A 73 20.95 15.24 -37.41
CA GLY A 73 20.00 15.84 -36.48
C GLY A 73 20.62 16.32 -35.19
N ASP A 74 21.90 16.09 -34.95
CA ASP A 74 22.70 16.60 -33.83
C ASP A 74 23.62 17.76 -34.20
N GLY A 75 23.54 18.22 -35.43
CA GLY A 75 24.38 19.28 -36.01
C GLY A 75 25.55 18.75 -36.80
N GLU A 76 25.87 17.47 -36.75
CA GLU A 76 26.90 16.85 -37.55
C GLU A 76 26.38 16.43 -38.94
N THR A 77 27.27 16.40 -39.92
CA THR A 77 26.95 16.11 -41.31
C THR A 77 28.03 15.22 -41.96
N SER A 78 27.68 14.52 -43.02
CA SER A 78 28.63 13.74 -43.83
C SER A 78 28.29 13.82 -45.33
N THR A 79 29.31 13.73 -46.18
CA THR A 79 29.17 13.60 -47.63
C THR A 79 29.58 12.23 -48.14
N GLU A 80 29.91 11.31 -47.24
CA GLU A 80 30.23 9.92 -47.60
C GLU A 80 28.98 9.20 -48.09
N PRO A 81 29.09 8.31 -49.05
CA PRO A 81 27.93 7.55 -49.55
C PRO A 81 27.23 6.71 -48.48
N ASN A 82 28.01 6.10 -47.60
CA ASN A 82 27.53 5.25 -46.53
C ASN A 82 28.33 5.54 -45.25
N PRO A 83 28.02 6.63 -44.53
CA PRO A 83 28.78 7.04 -43.37
C PRO A 83 28.45 6.20 -42.13
N THR A 84 29.37 6.19 -41.18
CA THR A 84 29.07 5.83 -39.79
C THR A 84 28.91 7.10 -38.97
N HIS A 85 28.05 7.04 -37.93
CA HIS A 85 27.88 8.13 -36.98
C HIS A 85 27.65 7.60 -35.58
N THR A 86 28.00 8.40 -34.58
CA THR A 86 27.86 8.05 -33.16
C THR A 86 27.25 9.24 -32.39
N TYR A 87 26.12 9.02 -31.72
CA TYR A 87 25.48 10.04 -30.93
C TYR A 87 26.02 10.03 -29.48
N ASN A 88 26.38 11.20 -28.97
CA ASN A 88 26.96 11.36 -27.64
C ASN A 88 25.93 11.69 -26.56
N LEU A 89 24.68 11.98 -26.93
CA LEU A 89 23.57 12.27 -26.02
C LEU A 89 22.35 11.45 -26.39
N PRO A 90 21.52 11.06 -25.43
CA PRO A 90 20.24 10.42 -25.72
C PRO A 90 19.25 11.45 -26.27
N GLY A 91 18.36 11.00 -27.14
CA GLY A 91 17.35 11.87 -27.74
C GLY A 91 16.73 11.29 -28.97
N GLN A 92 15.73 11.99 -29.47
CA GLN A 92 15.16 11.71 -30.77
C GLN A 92 15.78 12.63 -31.80
N TYR A 93 16.41 12.05 -32.80
CA TYR A 93 17.09 12.74 -33.90
C TYR A 93 16.33 12.56 -35.19
N GLU A 94 16.30 13.58 -36.04
CA GLU A 94 15.75 13.49 -37.38
C GLU A 94 16.92 13.40 -38.36
N VAL A 95 17.16 12.21 -38.88
CA VAL A 95 18.22 11.96 -39.86
C VAL A 95 17.72 12.28 -41.25
N LYS A 96 18.46 13.11 -42.00
CA LYS A 96 18.11 13.53 -43.33
C LYS A 96 19.20 13.13 -44.30
N LEU A 97 18.81 12.49 -45.40
CA LEU A 97 19.64 12.23 -46.57
C LEU A 97 19.17 13.09 -47.75
N THR A 98 20.07 13.81 -48.36
CA THR A 98 19.85 14.56 -49.61
C THR A 98 20.68 13.94 -50.72
N VAL A 99 20.07 13.62 -51.86
CA VAL A 99 20.73 13.09 -53.08
C VAL A 99 20.19 13.82 -54.30
N GLY A 100 21.07 14.45 -55.07
CA GLY A 100 20.67 15.12 -56.32
C GLY A 100 19.70 16.30 -56.15
N GLY A 101 19.55 16.85 -54.95
CA GLY A 101 18.65 17.94 -54.60
C GLY A 101 17.32 17.50 -53.99
N GLU A 102 16.99 16.21 -54.01
CA GLU A 102 15.85 15.60 -53.33
C GLU A 102 16.29 15.07 -51.98
N PHE A 103 15.36 14.97 -51.00
CA PHE A 103 15.70 14.48 -49.67
C PHE A 103 14.62 13.59 -49.07
N THR A 104 15.04 12.79 -48.09
CA THR A 104 14.15 12.05 -47.20
C THR A 104 14.61 12.23 -45.73
N THR A 105 13.68 12.11 -44.77
CA THR A 105 14.00 12.14 -43.33
C THR A 105 13.46 10.91 -42.64
N ARG A 106 14.18 10.45 -41.61
CA ARG A 106 13.71 9.37 -40.71
C ARG A 106 14.07 9.69 -39.28
N PRO A 107 13.14 9.50 -38.31
CA PRO A 107 13.45 9.64 -36.91
C PRO A 107 14.31 8.47 -36.44
N LEU A 108 15.23 8.77 -35.53
CA LEU A 108 16.10 7.82 -34.86
C LEU A 108 16.10 8.13 -33.37
N LEU A 109 15.67 7.15 -32.55
CA LEU A 109 15.71 7.26 -31.12
C LEU A 109 17.02 6.67 -30.58
N ILE A 110 17.79 7.49 -29.87
CA ILE A 110 18.99 7.05 -29.14
C ILE A 110 18.64 7.01 -27.66
N ASN A 111 18.69 5.83 -27.08
CA ASN A 111 18.41 5.60 -25.68
C ASN A 111 19.65 5.88 -24.81
N ASP A 112 19.42 6.29 -23.57
CA ASP A 112 20.53 6.44 -22.64
C ASP A 112 21.03 5.09 -22.15
N ILE A 113 22.31 5.06 -21.80
CA ILE A 113 22.92 3.93 -21.08
C ILE A 113 22.36 3.93 -19.66
N LYS A 114 21.86 2.78 -19.23
CA LYS A 114 21.32 2.62 -17.87
C LYS A 114 21.94 1.39 -17.22
N PRO A 115 22.61 1.53 -16.06
CA PRO A 115 23.06 0.39 -15.29
C PRO A 115 21.87 -0.37 -14.71
N THR A 116 22.07 -1.63 -14.40
CA THR A 116 21.15 -2.44 -13.60
C THR A 116 21.87 -2.96 -12.38
N ILE A 117 21.13 -3.06 -11.25
CA ILE A 117 21.64 -3.59 -10.00
C ILE A 117 20.79 -4.81 -9.62
N VAL A 118 21.45 -5.87 -9.23
CA VAL A 118 20.82 -7.04 -8.62
C VAL A 118 21.44 -7.27 -7.25
N ALA A 119 20.61 -7.30 -6.21
CA ALA A 119 21.04 -7.69 -4.88
C ALA A 119 20.80 -9.19 -4.70
N LYS A 120 21.79 -9.91 -4.19
CA LYS A 120 21.74 -11.37 -4.01
C LYS A 120 22.20 -11.74 -2.61
N THR A 121 21.59 -12.77 -2.07
CA THR A 121 22.07 -13.50 -0.90
C THR A 121 22.63 -14.85 -1.32
N GLU A 122 23.40 -15.50 -0.46
CA GLU A 122 23.87 -16.84 -0.74
C GLU A 122 22.67 -17.81 -0.78
N ASN A 123 22.58 -18.60 -1.85
CA ASN A 123 21.50 -19.58 -2.08
C ASN A 123 20.07 -18.99 -2.02
N ASP A 124 19.91 -17.74 -2.40
CA ASP A 124 18.62 -17.02 -2.33
C ASP A 124 17.98 -17.04 -0.92
N ALA A 125 18.81 -17.07 0.11
CA ALA A 125 18.36 -17.04 1.49
C ALA A 125 17.62 -15.73 1.81
N VAL A 126 16.66 -15.81 2.73
CA VAL A 126 16.00 -14.60 3.25
C VAL A 126 17.06 -13.75 3.96
N CYS A 127 17.19 -12.48 3.56
CA CYS A 127 18.09 -11.55 4.22
C CYS A 127 17.61 -11.29 5.65
N VAL A 128 18.45 -11.56 6.62
CA VAL A 128 18.17 -11.40 8.04
C VAL A 128 19.13 -10.37 8.63
N ILE A 129 18.60 -9.53 9.51
CA ILE A 129 19.37 -8.44 10.14
C ILE A 129 20.63 -8.96 10.84
N ASN A 130 21.74 -8.29 10.62
CA ASN A 130 23.07 -8.58 11.17
C ASN A 130 23.63 -10.01 10.91
N ASP A 131 22.99 -10.79 10.05
CA ASP A 131 23.35 -12.20 9.85
C ASP A 131 23.61 -12.51 8.36
N VAL A 132 22.62 -12.37 7.53
CA VAL A 132 22.72 -12.75 6.12
C VAL A 132 23.39 -11.66 5.30
N GLU A 133 24.50 -12.03 4.66
CA GLU A 133 25.25 -11.13 3.78
C GLU A 133 24.59 -10.98 2.41
N VAL A 134 24.57 -9.74 1.91
CA VAL A 134 24.05 -9.39 0.59
C VAL A 134 25.19 -8.90 -0.28
N THR A 135 25.26 -9.41 -1.51
CA THR A 135 26.17 -8.93 -2.56
C THR A 135 25.42 -8.20 -3.65
N LEU A 136 26.09 -7.28 -4.32
CA LEU A 136 25.51 -6.50 -5.41
C LEU A 136 26.18 -6.82 -6.72
N GLU A 137 25.40 -7.10 -7.73
CA GLU A 137 25.89 -7.23 -9.10
C GLU A 137 25.45 -6.03 -9.92
N VAL A 138 26.39 -5.44 -10.65
CA VAL A 138 26.13 -4.32 -11.57
C VAL A 138 26.34 -4.80 -13.00
N THR A 139 25.40 -4.51 -13.85
CA THR A 139 25.56 -4.71 -15.30
C THR A 139 25.38 -3.36 -15.99
N LEU A 140 26.34 -3.00 -16.82
CA LEU A 140 26.30 -1.80 -17.66
C LEU A 140 26.51 -2.19 -19.12
N ARG A 141 25.50 -2.02 -19.93
CA ARG A 141 25.61 -2.19 -21.39
C ARG A 141 26.12 -0.88 -22.00
N ASN A 142 27.42 -0.83 -22.28
CA ASN A 142 28.11 0.34 -22.83
C ASN A 142 28.76 -0.02 -24.18
N PRO A 143 28.21 0.43 -25.34
CA PRO A 143 28.81 0.16 -26.65
C PRO A 143 30.12 0.93 -26.87
N ALA A 144 30.34 2.05 -26.17
CA ALA A 144 31.58 2.82 -26.21
C ALA A 144 32.59 2.30 -25.17
N ALA A 145 33.24 1.17 -25.45
CA ALA A 145 34.11 0.45 -24.51
C ALA A 145 35.31 1.27 -23.95
N SER A 146 35.59 2.45 -24.48
CA SER A 146 36.72 3.29 -24.05
C SER A 146 36.44 4.08 -22.75
N ALA A 147 35.19 4.31 -22.41
CA ALA A 147 34.81 5.02 -21.21
C ALA A 147 34.58 4.03 -20.05
N GLN A 148 35.34 4.17 -18.98
CA GLN A 148 35.15 3.40 -17.76
C GLN A 148 34.10 4.08 -16.87
N PRO A 149 33.15 3.33 -16.26
CA PRO A 149 32.19 3.90 -15.32
C PRO A 149 32.85 4.19 -13.98
N GLU A 150 32.41 5.26 -13.35
CA GLU A 150 32.69 5.59 -11.96
C GLU A 150 31.41 5.37 -11.16
N TYR A 151 31.48 4.56 -10.09
CA TYR A 151 30.32 4.19 -9.29
C TYR A 151 30.37 4.83 -7.92
N THR A 152 29.24 5.38 -7.50
CA THR A 152 29.01 5.86 -6.12
C THR A 152 27.75 5.18 -5.60
N TRP A 153 27.90 4.38 -4.56
CA TRP A 153 26.84 3.67 -3.88
C TRP A 153 26.33 4.48 -2.71
N VAL A 154 25.03 4.69 -2.63
CA VAL A 154 24.36 5.24 -1.46
C VAL A 154 23.59 4.12 -0.80
N LEU A 155 24.04 3.75 0.39
CA LEU A 155 23.52 2.63 1.17
C LEU A 155 22.51 3.15 2.20
N PRO A 156 21.52 2.36 2.59
CA PRO A 156 20.60 2.73 3.65
C PRO A 156 21.33 2.87 5.00
N GLU A 157 20.75 3.67 5.89
CA GLU A 157 21.28 3.83 7.25
C GLU A 157 21.34 2.49 7.98
N GLY A 158 22.40 2.26 8.74
CA GLY A 158 22.61 1.00 9.44
C GLY A 158 23.16 -0.14 8.56
N THR A 159 23.60 0.14 7.33
CA THR A 159 24.34 -0.83 6.52
C THR A 159 25.78 -0.95 7.04
N THR A 160 26.27 -2.17 7.13
CA THR A 160 27.68 -2.48 7.41
C THR A 160 28.33 -3.06 6.14
N LEU A 161 29.45 -2.48 5.71
CA LEU A 161 30.28 -3.01 4.65
C LEU A 161 31.23 -4.05 5.27
N VAL A 162 30.97 -5.33 5.03
CA VAL A 162 31.73 -6.43 5.66
C VAL A 162 33.19 -6.44 5.18
N ASP A 163 33.39 -6.15 3.90
CA ASP A 163 34.71 -6.18 3.28
C ASP A 163 35.46 -4.83 3.43
N HIS A 164 34.80 -3.78 3.92
CA HIS A 164 35.34 -2.44 4.13
C HIS A 164 34.95 -1.87 5.50
N PRO A 165 35.37 -2.53 6.61
CA PRO A 165 34.94 -2.15 7.96
C PRO A 165 35.44 -0.77 8.40
N GLU A 166 36.43 -0.20 7.71
CA GLU A 166 36.94 1.15 7.93
C GLU A 166 35.97 2.24 7.45
N ILE A 167 35.04 1.92 6.55
CA ILE A 167 34.05 2.85 6.01
C ILE A 167 32.81 2.87 6.91
N THR A 168 32.61 3.97 7.60
CA THR A 168 31.46 4.16 8.51
C THR A 168 30.37 5.04 7.92
N SER A 169 30.60 5.61 6.73
CA SER A 169 29.60 6.38 6.00
C SER A 169 28.63 5.45 5.26
N ASN A 170 27.44 5.95 4.96
CA ASN A 170 26.49 5.27 4.10
C ASN A 170 26.78 5.47 2.60
N THR A 171 28.01 5.83 2.24
CA THR A 171 28.42 6.04 0.85
C THR A 171 29.72 5.29 0.58
N TYR A 172 29.74 4.53 -0.50
CA TYR A 172 30.94 3.83 -0.99
C TYR A 172 31.23 4.28 -2.43
N VAL A 173 32.51 4.58 -2.70
CA VAL A 173 32.97 4.91 -4.06
C VAL A 173 33.89 3.80 -4.55
N GLY A 174 33.51 3.14 -5.61
CA GLY A 174 34.23 2.00 -6.17
C GLY A 174 33.33 1.07 -6.97
N GLU A 175 33.92 0.08 -7.62
CA GLU A 175 33.21 -0.82 -8.53
C GLU A 175 32.14 -1.64 -7.80
N ASN A 176 32.48 -2.19 -6.63
CA ASN A 176 31.58 -3.02 -5.86
C ASN A 176 31.85 -2.81 -4.36
N PRO A 177 30.82 -2.56 -3.55
CA PRO A 177 30.97 -2.37 -2.10
C PRO A 177 31.28 -3.70 -1.35
N GLY A 178 31.28 -4.83 -2.05
CA GLY A 178 31.48 -6.14 -1.43
C GLY A 178 30.22 -6.65 -0.73
N ARG A 179 30.42 -7.37 0.38
CA ARG A 179 29.34 -7.96 1.18
C ARG A 179 28.78 -6.92 2.15
N LEU A 180 27.46 -6.90 2.24
CA LEU A 180 26.70 -5.96 3.07
C LEU A 180 25.86 -6.72 4.09
N THR A 181 25.75 -6.19 5.31
CA THR A 181 24.72 -6.59 6.28
C THR A 181 23.94 -5.37 6.73
N PHE A 182 22.71 -5.57 7.21
CA PHE A 182 21.80 -4.50 7.60
C PHE A 182 21.41 -4.61 9.07
N LYS A 183 21.32 -3.48 9.76
CA LYS A 183 20.87 -3.39 11.17
C LYS A 183 19.38 -3.09 11.30
N ASN A 184 18.74 -2.67 10.22
CA ASN A 184 17.34 -2.31 10.21
C ASN A 184 16.53 -3.33 9.41
N ILE A 185 15.37 -3.72 9.93
CA ILE A 185 14.42 -4.60 9.22
C ILE A 185 13.61 -3.81 8.20
N GLY A 186 12.94 -4.53 7.29
CA GLY A 186 12.09 -3.97 6.25
C GLY A 186 12.82 -3.69 4.94
N SER A 187 12.25 -2.86 4.09
CA SER A 187 12.79 -2.57 2.76
C SER A 187 13.98 -1.61 2.84
N GLN A 188 15.15 -2.09 2.48
CA GLN A 188 16.39 -1.34 2.45
C GLN A 188 16.71 -0.95 1.00
N THR A 189 16.69 0.34 0.70
CA THR A 189 16.92 0.85 -0.66
C THR A 189 18.39 1.22 -0.86
N ILE A 190 19.02 0.57 -1.82
CA ILE A 190 20.39 0.86 -2.27
C ILE A 190 20.29 1.66 -3.56
N THR A 191 21.00 2.79 -3.65
CA THR A 191 21.01 3.62 -4.85
C THR A 191 22.42 3.62 -5.46
N LEU A 192 22.50 3.34 -6.76
CA LEU A 192 23.73 3.47 -7.52
C LEU A 192 23.68 4.74 -8.36
N LYS A 193 24.65 5.60 -8.19
CA LYS A 193 24.98 6.74 -9.05
C LYS A 193 26.14 6.37 -9.94
N THR A 194 26.01 6.59 -11.23
CA THR A 194 27.04 6.25 -12.22
C THR A 194 27.42 7.47 -13.01
N THR A 195 28.75 7.70 -13.15
CA THR A 195 29.30 8.67 -14.09
C THR A 195 30.06 7.92 -15.18
N LEU A 196 29.79 8.23 -16.44
CA LEU A 196 30.43 7.61 -17.60
C LEU A 196 30.99 8.71 -18.51
N GLY A 197 32.31 8.73 -18.71
CA GLY A 197 32.96 9.75 -19.52
C GLY A 197 32.70 11.19 -19.05
N GLY A 198 32.55 11.41 -17.75
CA GLY A 198 32.24 12.72 -17.15
C GLY A 198 30.74 13.08 -17.17
N ARG A 199 29.86 12.25 -17.75
CA ARG A 199 28.41 12.43 -17.77
C ARG A 199 27.74 11.58 -16.71
N ALA A 200 26.89 12.19 -15.88
CA ALA A 200 26.06 11.46 -14.93
C ALA A 200 24.94 10.71 -15.67
N LEU A 201 24.78 9.44 -15.37
CA LEU A 201 23.66 8.62 -15.82
C LEU A 201 22.49 8.71 -14.84
N GLN A 202 21.34 8.18 -15.21
CA GLN A 202 20.18 8.08 -14.32
C GLN A 202 20.49 7.17 -13.12
N ASP A 203 20.20 7.63 -11.92
CA ASP A 203 20.31 6.83 -10.70
C ASP A 203 19.43 5.59 -10.79
N VAL A 204 19.96 4.45 -10.37
CA VAL A 204 19.21 3.20 -10.28
C VAL A 204 19.16 2.69 -8.85
N LYS A 205 18.10 1.96 -8.51
CA LYS A 205 17.82 1.49 -7.15
C LYS A 205 17.60 -0.02 -7.14
N ALA A 206 18.06 -0.65 -6.06
CA ALA A 206 17.71 -2.02 -5.69
C ALA A 206 17.14 -2.00 -4.27
N ASN A 207 16.11 -2.79 -4.02
CA ASN A 207 15.51 -2.96 -2.71
C ASN A 207 15.84 -4.36 -2.18
N VAL A 208 16.29 -4.41 -0.92
CA VAL A 208 16.51 -5.65 -0.18
C VAL A 208 15.50 -5.72 0.95
N GLN A 209 14.72 -6.76 1.00
CA GLN A 209 13.83 -7.03 2.14
C GLN A 209 14.62 -7.69 3.25
N VAL A 210 14.78 -6.99 4.37
CA VAL A 210 15.51 -7.46 5.54
C VAL A 210 14.53 -7.90 6.60
N GLY A 211 14.60 -9.16 6.98
CA GLY A 211 13.72 -9.77 7.96
C GLY A 211 14.37 -9.91 9.34
N THR A 212 13.59 -10.50 10.23
CA THR A 212 13.97 -10.81 11.61
C THR A 212 14.55 -12.23 11.69
N PRO A 213 15.45 -12.56 12.65
CA PRO A 213 15.98 -13.91 12.83
C PRO A 213 14.90 -14.96 13.09
N ASN A 214 13.85 -14.56 13.82
CA ASN A 214 12.73 -15.44 14.13
C ASN A 214 11.49 -15.00 13.38
N ALA A 215 10.77 -15.96 12.82
CA ALA A 215 9.46 -15.70 12.27
C ALA A 215 8.50 -15.24 13.37
N SER A 216 7.79 -14.15 13.15
CA SER A 216 6.81 -13.61 14.08
C SER A 216 5.64 -12.96 13.35
N LYS A 217 4.55 -12.68 14.06
CA LYS A 217 3.40 -11.95 13.56
C LYS A 217 3.72 -10.48 13.35
N THR A 218 2.96 -9.83 12.48
CA THR A 218 3.13 -8.41 12.21
C THR A 218 1.87 -7.64 12.62
N LEU A 219 2.05 -6.64 13.47
CA LEU A 219 1.03 -5.67 13.81
C LEU A 219 1.22 -4.42 12.95
N TYR A 220 0.20 -4.04 12.19
CA TYR A 220 0.17 -2.80 11.44
C TYR A 220 -0.63 -1.75 12.18
N TYR A 221 -0.23 -0.50 12.06
CA TYR A 221 -1.01 0.62 12.59
C TYR A 221 -0.87 1.88 11.76
N ALA A 222 -1.89 2.71 11.83
CA ALA A 222 -1.95 3.99 11.18
C ALA A 222 -2.14 5.11 12.20
N VAL A 223 -1.53 6.25 11.95
CA VAL A 223 -1.69 7.47 12.72
C VAL A 223 -2.27 8.58 11.84
N LYS A 224 -2.94 9.55 12.44
CA LYS A 224 -3.53 10.70 11.75
C LYS A 224 -2.52 11.39 10.84
N SER A 225 -2.84 11.52 9.56
CA SER A 225 -2.00 12.15 8.52
C SER A 225 -0.57 11.57 8.43
N GLY A 226 -0.32 10.43 9.06
CA GLY A 226 0.97 9.75 9.07
C GLY A 226 1.11 8.68 7.99
N ASN A 227 2.15 7.88 8.15
CA ASN A 227 2.33 6.69 7.34
C ASN A 227 1.76 5.45 8.05
N ILE A 228 1.57 4.37 7.31
CA ILE A 228 1.29 3.06 7.89
C ILE A 228 2.61 2.50 8.40
N MET A 229 2.57 2.02 9.64
CA MET A 229 3.71 1.42 10.32
C MET A 229 3.48 -0.08 10.50
N ALA A 230 4.55 -0.86 10.44
CA ALA A 230 4.57 -2.29 10.73
C ALA A 230 5.46 -2.57 11.95
N TYR A 231 5.04 -3.48 12.82
CA TYR A 231 5.76 -3.84 14.03
C TYR A 231 5.77 -5.37 14.20
N LYS A 232 6.94 -5.97 14.39
CA LYS A 232 7.08 -7.40 14.65
C LYS A 232 6.77 -7.72 16.10
N LEU A 233 5.76 -8.56 16.33
CA LEU A 233 5.35 -8.98 17.66
C LEU A 233 6.32 -10.03 18.23
N ASP A 234 6.58 -9.92 19.55
CA ASP A 234 7.36 -10.91 20.31
C ASP A 234 8.69 -11.31 19.66
N TYR A 235 9.29 -10.35 18.98
CA TYR A 235 10.56 -10.53 18.30
C TYR A 235 11.73 -10.40 19.28
N ASN A 236 12.58 -11.43 19.34
CA ASN A 236 13.81 -11.39 20.12
C ASN A 236 14.83 -10.49 19.41
N VAL A 237 14.97 -9.29 19.92
CA VAL A 237 15.87 -8.28 19.36
C VAL A 237 17.32 -8.71 19.60
N PRO A 238 18.15 -8.87 18.54
CA PRO A 238 19.57 -9.13 18.70
C PRO A 238 20.26 -8.00 19.47
N GLU A 239 21.35 -8.34 20.15
CA GLU A 239 22.18 -7.36 20.86
C GLU A 239 22.61 -6.23 19.93
N GLY A 240 22.39 -4.99 20.33
CA GLY A 240 22.72 -3.79 19.52
C GLY A 240 21.68 -3.40 18.46
N SER A 241 20.56 -4.11 18.41
CA SER A 241 19.41 -3.79 17.55
C SER A 241 18.22 -3.31 18.39
N SER A 242 17.24 -2.68 17.77
CA SER A 242 15.98 -2.28 18.41
C SER A 242 14.79 -2.82 17.63
N ASN A 243 13.75 -3.28 18.33
CA ASN A 243 12.46 -3.57 17.72
C ASN A 243 11.68 -2.24 17.59
N SER A 244 11.95 -1.51 16.54
CA SER A 244 11.26 -0.27 16.22
C SER A 244 10.22 -0.51 15.14
N PRO A 245 9.10 0.23 15.17
CA PRO A 245 8.15 0.18 14.07
C PRO A 245 8.82 0.56 12.74
N PHE A 246 8.52 -0.21 11.71
CA PHE A 246 8.98 0.02 10.35
C PHE A 246 7.96 0.87 9.59
N ASP A 247 8.43 1.92 8.93
CA ASP A 247 7.59 2.80 8.10
C ASP A 247 7.45 2.19 6.69
N LEU A 248 6.23 1.85 6.29
CA LEU A 248 5.94 1.34 4.96
C LEU A 248 6.11 2.39 3.84
N GLY A 249 6.33 3.65 4.19
CA GLY A 249 6.46 4.74 3.21
C GLY A 249 5.14 5.15 2.54
N VAL A 250 4.02 4.63 3.01
CA VAL A 250 2.70 4.84 2.43
C VAL A 250 1.82 5.64 3.38
N LYS A 251 1.19 6.71 2.87
CA LYS A 251 0.28 7.55 3.65
C LYS A 251 -1.02 6.80 3.99
N SER A 252 -1.40 6.85 5.26
CA SER A 252 -2.62 6.23 5.76
C SER A 252 -3.90 7.05 5.50
N GLY A 253 -3.76 8.35 5.24
CA GLY A 253 -4.88 9.27 5.07
C GLY A 253 -4.98 10.33 6.16
N ALA A 254 -6.03 11.15 6.10
CA ALA A 254 -6.26 12.22 7.08
C ALA A 254 -6.66 11.66 8.44
N HIS A 255 -7.69 10.79 8.47
CA HIS A 255 -8.15 10.09 9.67
C HIS A 255 -8.39 8.61 9.34
N PRO A 256 -7.35 7.76 9.35
CA PRO A 256 -7.44 6.34 9.00
C PRO A 256 -8.04 5.53 10.16
N LEU A 257 -9.35 5.61 10.33
CA LEU A 257 -10.07 5.11 11.51
C LEU A 257 -10.05 3.58 11.65
N ASN A 258 -9.77 2.88 10.56
CA ASN A 258 -9.77 1.43 10.57
C ASN A 258 -8.73 0.88 9.60
N LEU A 259 -8.05 -0.16 10.03
CA LEU A 259 -7.19 -1.00 9.21
C LEU A 259 -7.71 -2.42 9.23
N LEU A 260 -7.72 -3.08 8.07
CA LEU A 260 -8.07 -4.49 7.96
C LEU A 260 -6.96 -5.20 7.19
N PHE A 261 -6.57 -6.37 7.64
CA PHE A 261 -5.62 -7.22 6.94
C PHE A 261 -6.33 -8.43 6.34
N HIS A 262 -6.14 -8.64 5.05
CA HIS A 262 -6.71 -9.78 4.34
C HIS A 262 -5.87 -10.12 3.10
N ASN A 263 -5.45 -11.37 2.96
CA ASN A 263 -4.69 -11.88 1.81
C ASN A 263 -3.50 -11.00 1.40
N ASP A 264 -2.62 -10.68 2.37
CA ASP A 264 -1.43 -9.85 2.18
C ASP A 264 -1.71 -8.38 1.79
N ILE A 265 -2.95 -7.93 1.92
CA ILE A 265 -3.39 -6.56 1.66
C ILE A 265 -3.91 -5.91 2.94
N LEU A 266 -3.51 -4.67 3.15
CA LEU A 266 -4.07 -3.77 4.16
C LEU A 266 -5.13 -2.89 3.52
N TYR A 267 -6.35 -2.95 4.02
CA TYR A 267 -7.43 -2.03 3.64
C TYR A 267 -7.47 -0.91 4.65
N VAL A 268 -7.28 0.31 4.19
CA VAL A 268 -7.30 1.52 5.01
C VAL A 268 -8.62 2.23 4.80
N LEU A 269 -9.38 2.40 5.85
CA LEU A 269 -10.61 3.19 5.85
C LEU A 269 -10.29 4.57 6.41
N ASP A 270 -10.11 5.52 5.52
CA ASP A 270 -9.84 6.93 5.83
C ASP A 270 -11.14 7.72 5.74
N CYS A 271 -11.61 8.27 6.85
CA CYS A 271 -12.84 9.06 6.86
C CYS A 271 -12.66 10.50 6.34
N GLY A 272 -11.47 10.82 5.82
CA GLY A 272 -11.19 12.14 5.25
C GLY A 272 -10.84 13.19 6.29
N THR A 273 -10.93 14.45 5.89
CA THR A 273 -10.46 15.58 6.72
C THR A 273 -11.41 15.96 7.83
N GLN A 274 -12.71 15.69 7.66
CA GLN A 274 -13.72 16.04 8.64
C GLN A 274 -14.12 14.83 9.48
N PHE A 275 -13.46 14.68 10.62
CA PHE A 275 -13.83 13.67 11.61
C PHE A 275 -14.88 14.16 12.62
N THR A 276 -14.89 15.45 12.92
CA THR A 276 -15.76 16.02 13.96
C THR A 276 -17.18 16.26 13.50
N TYR A 277 -18.08 16.06 14.44
CA TYR A 277 -19.50 16.19 14.34
C TYR A 277 -20.04 17.64 14.20
N ILE A 278 -19.26 18.62 14.58
CA ILE A 278 -19.78 19.87 15.16
C ILE A 278 -20.35 20.83 14.14
N ASN A 279 -20.14 20.70 12.84
CA ASN A 279 -20.74 21.64 11.89
C ASN A 279 -21.19 20.99 10.59
N ASP A 280 -22.47 20.77 10.46
CA ASP A 280 -23.15 20.43 9.19
C ASP A 280 -22.93 21.43 8.05
N THR A 281 -22.22 22.50 8.31
CA THR A 281 -21.99 23.59 7.36
C THR A 281 -20.66 23.50 6.62
N GLU A 282 -19.78 22.59 6.98
CA GLU A 282 -18.50 22.41 6.29
C GLU A 282 -18.60 21.39 5.16
N ASN A 283 -18.17 21.81 3.98
CA ASN A 283 -18.30 21.10 2.72
C ASN A 283 -17.34 19.92 2.53
N ASN A 284 -16.73 19.40 3.60
CA ASN A 284 -15.68 18.37 3.52
C ASN A 284 -16.18 16.95 3.80
N ARG A 285 -17.47 16.71 3.71
CA ARG A 285 -18.03 15.37 3.76
C ARG A 285 -17.83 14.69 2.41
N GLY A 286 -17.46 13.42 2.45
CA GLY A 286 -17.26 12.63 1.25
C GLY A 286 -15.88 12.79 0.63
N ASP A 287 -14.90 13.29 1.38
CA ASP A 287 -13.48 13.25 1.00
C ASP A 287 -12.77 11.99 1.52
N GLY A 288 -13.49 11.15 2.26
CA GLY A 288 -13.02 9.86 2.70
C GLY A 288 -12.83 8.85 1.56
N LYS A 289 -12.06 7.82 1.83
CA LYS A 289 -11.76 6.77 0.85
C LYS A 289 -11.38 5.46 1.51
N ILE A 290 -11.44 4.39 0.73
CA ILE A 290 -10.86 3.09 1.08
C ILE A 290 -9.72 2.82 0.12
N THR A 291 -8.54 2.50 0.66
CA THR A 291 -7.36 2.13 -0.13
C THR A 291 -6.89 0.74 0.22
N ALA A 292 -6.34 0.04 -0.76
CA ALA A 292 -5.66 -1.25 -0.60
C ALA A 292 -4.16 -1.03 -0.72
N VAL A 293 -3.42 -1.49 0.26
CA VAL A 293 -1.96 -1.33 0.37
C VAL A 293 -1.34 -2.70 0.53
N ALA A 294 -0.32 -3.02 -0.28
CA ALA A 294 0.46 -4.24 -0.07
C ALA A 294 1.10 -4.23 1.33
N LYS A 295 1.18 -5.38 1.99
CA LYS A 295 1.68 -5.51 3.37
C LYS A 295 3.09 -4.95 3.59
N ASP A 296 3.90 -4.87 2.54
CA ASP A 296 5.26 -4.32 2.54
C ASP A 296 5.34 -2.86 2.06
N GLY A 297 4.20 -2.22 1.75
CA GLY A 297 4.13 -0.86 1.23
C GLY A 297 4.50 -0.69 -0.24
N SER A 298 4.77 -1.78 -0.97
CA SER A 298 5.24 -1.74 -2.36
C SER A 298 4.21 -1.21 -3.35
N SER A 299 2.93 -1.26 -3.02
CA SER A 299 1.85 -0.74 -3.85
C SER A 299 0.71 -0.18 -3.01
N MET A 300 0.00 0.81 -3.57
CA MET A 300 -1.23 1.36 -3.02
C MET A 300 -2.21 1.65 -4.16
N GLU A 301 -3.43 1.19 -4.00
CA GLU A 301 -4.52 1.39 -4.96
C GLU A 301 -5.78 1.91 -4.27
N THR A 302 -6.55 2.73 -4.96
CA THR A 302 -7.86 3.14 -4.47
C THR A 302 -8.85 1.98 -4.67
N VAL A 303 -9.54 1.59 -3.60
CA VAL A 303 -10.67 0.66 -3.67
C VAL A 303 -11.94 1.44 -3.97
N LEU A 304 -12.21 2.45 -3.15
CA LEU A 304 -13.42 3.25 -3.20
C LEU A 304 -13.14 4.71 -2.88
N SER A 305 -13.69 5.62 -3.67
CA SER A 305 -13.67 7.05 -3.40
C SER A 305 -14.97 7.71 -3.84
N ASN A 306 -15.24 8.90 -3.29
CA ASN A 306 -16.38 9.72 -3.73
C ASN A 306 -15.98 10.60 -4.92
N VAL A 307 -16.88 10.74 -5.87
CA VAL A 307 -16.71 11.63 -7.04
C VAL A 307 -17.71 12.78 -6.95
N GLY A 308 -17.61 13.55 -5.88
CA GLY A 308 -18.26 14.86 -5.82
C GLY A 308 -19.77 14.84 -5.55
N ASN A 309 -20.31 13.83 -4.86
CA ASN A 309 -21.69 13.89 -4.37
C ASN A 309 -21.97 12.89 -3.22
N THR A 310 -23.22 12.85 -2.78
CA THR A 310 -23.72 12.31 -1.52
C THR A 310 -23.90 10.78 -1.46
N ALA A 311 -23.43 10.01 -2.43
CA ALA A 311 -23.67 8.56 -2.45
C ALA A 311 -22.81 7.77 -1.46
N PHE A 312 -21.61 8.26 -1.21
CA PHE A 312 -20.67 7.75 -0.22
C PHE A 312 -20.18 8.94 0.59
N ASN A 313 -20.33 8.91 1.90
CA ASN A 313 -19.88 10.02 2.71
C ASN A 313 -18.47 9.76 3.23
N ASP A 314 -18.29 8.88 4.19
CA ASP A 314 -16.97 8.57 4.72
C ASP A 314 -17.01 7.25 5.46
N PRO A 315 -15.99 6.37 5.32
CA PRO A 315 -15.95 5.10 6.01
C PRO A 315 -15.41 5.28 7.44
N PHE A 316 -16.13 4.74 8.41
CA PHE A 316 -15.73 4.83 9.84
C PHE A 316 -15.22 3.53 10.42
N TYR A 317 -15.80 2.42 10.04
CA TYR A 317 -15.44 1.10 10.54
C TYR A 317 -15.61 0.09 9.41
N GLY A 318 -14.79 -0.95 9.41
CA GLY A 318 -14.86 -2.02 8.45
C GLY A 318 -14.66 -3.38 9.07
N TRP A 319 -15.14 -4.37 8.35
CA TRP A 319 -15.00 -5.78 8.68
C TRP A 319 -15.01 -6.60 7.39
N ILE A 320 -14.17 -7.61 7.32
CA ILE A 320 -14.10 -8.51 6.16
C ILE A 320 -14.66 -9.86 6.55
N ASP A 321 -15.59 -10.36 5.74
CA ASP A 321 -16.06 -11.72 5.80
C ASP A 321 -15.90 -12.37 4.42
N SER A 322 -15.08 -13.40 4.37
CA SER A 322 -14.72 -14.07 3.12
C SER A 322 -14.14 -13.08 2.09
N GLU A 323 -14.82 -12.87 0.97
CA GLU A 323 -14.38 -11.97 -0.10
C GLU A 323 -15.17 -10.64 -0.12
N MET A 324 -15.80 -10.28 0.99
CA MET A 324 -16.60 -9.06 1.10
C MET A 324 -16.07 -8.14 2.21
N LEU A 325 -15.82 -6.90 1.85
CA LEU A 325 -15.54 -5.80 2.76
C LEU A 325 -16.84 -5.08 3.11
N TYR A 326 -17.23 -5.16 4.36
CA TYR A 326 -18.34 -4.41 4.94
C TYR A 326 -17.79 -3.14 5.60
N PHE A 327 -18.46 -2.02 5.42
CA PHE A 327 -18.03 -0.77 6.06
C PHE A 327 -19.22 0.09 6.47
N ALA A 328 -19.06 0.75 7.62
CA ALA A 328 -19.99 1.78 8.07
C ALA A 328 -19.69 3.09 7.35
N ASP A 329 -20.67 3.62 6.65
CA ASP A 329 -20.59 4.92 5.98
C ASP A 329 -21.28 5.98 6.85
N ARG A 330 -20.71 7.16 6.95
CA ARG A 330 -21.11 8.24 7.87
C ARG A 330 -22.62 8.45 7.99
N ASN A 331 -23.35 8.47 6.89
CA ASN A 331 -24.78 8.81 6.88
C ASN A 331 -25.69 7.73 6.29
N THR A 332 -25.17 6.62 5.83
CA THR A 332 -25.94 5.70 4.98
C THR A 332 -25.97 4.25 5.47
N GLY A 333 -25.43 3.97 6.65
CA GLY A 333 -25.45 2.63 7.24
C GLY A 333 -24.28 1.76 6.83
N ILE A 334 -24.45 0.46 6.90
CA ILE A 334 -23.43 -0.51 6.49
C ILE A 334 -23.60 -0.83 5.02
N ARG A 335 -22.51 -0.76 4.30
CA ARG A 335 -22.37 -1.15 2.90
C ARG A 335 -21.39 -2.29 2.75
N ARG A 336 -21.39 -2.93 1.59
CA ARG A 336 -20.40 -3.94 1.26
C ARG A 336 -19.94 -3.83 -0.19
N ILE A 337 -18.69 -4.21 -0.41
CA ILE A 337 -18.05 -4.32 -1.72
C ILE A 337 -17.18 -5.56 -1.74
N GLY A 338 -16.86 -6.08 -2.92
CA GLY A 338 -15.87 -7.15 -3.05
C GLY A 338 -14.47 -6.66 -2.67
N VAL A 339 -13.69 -7.47 -1.96
CA VAL A 339 -12.30 -7.13 -1.57
C VAL A 339 -11.39 -6.89 -2.78
N ASN A 340 -11.70 -7.48 -3.94
CA ASN A 340 -10.93 -7.35 -5.17
C ASN A 340 -11.35 -6.16 -6.04
N GLU A 341 -12.37 -5.42 -5.65
CA GLU A 341 -12.80 -4.22 -6.37
C GLU A 341 -11.75 -3.11 -6.25
N ARG A 342 -11.55 -2.36 -7.35
CA ARG A 342 -10.61 -1.24 -7.43
C ARG A 342 -11.21 -0.10 -8.22
N ASN A 343 -10.79 1.13 -7.84
CA ASN A 343 -11.17 2.37 -8.51
C ASN A 343 -12.70 2.56 -8.62
N LEU A 344 -13.43 2.09 -7.62
CA LEU A 344 -14.85 2.37 -7.53
C LEU A 344 -15.04 3.85 -7.20
N ALA A 345 -15.67 4.54 -8.14
CA ALA A 345 -16.07 5.93 -7.98
C ALA A 345 -17.59 5.98 -7.94
N LEU A 346 -18.13 6.42 -6.82
CA LEU A 346 -19.56 6.35 -6.61
C LEU A 346 -20.23 7.67 -6.89
N ASN A 347 -21.26 7.58 -7.70
CA ASN A 347 -22.27 8.63 -7.82
C ASN A 347 -23.63 8.09 -7.37
N THR A 348 -24.58 9.01 -7.10
CA THR A 348 -25.93 8.68 -6.59
C THR A 348 -26.73 7.73 -7.48
N SER A 349 -26.29 7.51 -8.72
CA SER A 349 -26.96 6.61 -9.69
C SER A 349 -26.29 5.25 -9.82
N ASP A 350 -25.23 4.98 -9.06
CA ASP A 350 -24.48 3.74 -9.22
C ASP A 350 -25.16 2.58 -8.48
N ALA A 351 -25.88 1.74 -9.23
CA ALA A 351 -26.59 0.57 -8.73
C ALA A 351 -25.68 -0.56 -8.20
N LYS A 352 -24.33 -0.41 -8.28
CA LYS A 352 -23.37 -1.39 -7.76
C LYS A 352 -23.26 -1.40 -6.23
N PHE A 353 -23.89 -0.42 -5.57
CA PHE A 353 -23.93 -0.34 -4.13
C PHE A 353 -25.02 -1.20 -3.55
N ASP A 354 -24.61 -2.29 -3.02
CA ASP A 354 -25.45 -3.07 -2.13
C ASP A 354 -25.47 -2.37 -0.75
N TYR A 355 -26.54 -1.69 -0.47
CA TYR A 355 -26.85 -1.27 0.89
C TYR A 355 -27.20 -2.52 1.69
N PHE A 356 -26.35 -2.84 2.62
CA PHE A 356 -26.56 -4.07 3.37
C PHE A 356 -27.46 -3.87 4.57
N VAL A 357 -27.35 -2.76 5.30
CA VAL A 357 -28.14 -2.49 6.52
C VAL A 357 -28.60 -1.05 6.55
N MET A 358 -29.92 -0.87 6.64
CA MET A 358 -30.57 0.34 7.17
C MET A 358 -30.30 1.68 6.47
N ASN A 359 -30.16 1.67 5.14
CA ASN A 359 -29.96 2.92 4.40
C ASN A 359 -31.06 3.97 4.62
N ASN A 360 -32.33 3.55 4.67
CA ASN A 360 -33.48 4.47 4.70
C ASN A 360 -33.70 5.15 6.06
N ARG A 361 -33.10 4.63 7.13
CA ARG A 361 -33.33 5.15 8.49
C ARG A 361 -32.24 6.08 8.95
N LEU A 362 -31.05 5.98 8.39
CA LEU A 362 -29.93 6.86 8.69
C LEU A 362 -30.04 8.18 7.91
N GLU A 363 -30.54 8.16 6.69
CA GLU A 363 -30.81 9.35 5.89
C GLU A 363 -31.96 10.21 6.46
N TYR A 364 -32.97 9.58 7.03
CA TYR A 364 -34.22 10.27 7.38
C TYR A 364 -34.11 11.27 8.53
N TYR A 365 -33.12 11.15 9.39
CA TYR A 365 -33.03 11.97 10.60
C TYR A 365 -31.84 12.93 10.64
N GLY A 366 -30.99 12.93 9.64
CA GLY A 366 -29.90 13.92 9.49
C GLY A 366 -28.87 13.93 10.62
N ASN A 367 -28.95 12.98 11.56
CA ASN A 367 -28.08 12.95 12.73
C ASN A 367 -27.47 11.56 12.93
N PRO A 368 -26.30 11.31 12.38
CA PRO A 368 -25.60 10.01 12.45
C PRO A 368 -25.33 9.55 13.89
N TRP A 369 -25.30 10.49 14.84
CA TRP A 369 -25.13 10.20 16.27
C TRP A 369 -26.28 9.42 16.88
N GLN A 370 -27.50 9.66 16.41
CA GLN A 370 -28.66 8.98 16.92
C GLN A 370 -28.66 7.50 16.58
N TYR A 371 -28.06 7.13 15.43
CA TYR A 371 -28.08 5.79 14.91
C TYR A 371 -26.78 5.01 15.10
N GLY A 372 -25.74 5.67 15.63
CA GLY A 372 -24.48 5.02 15.93
C GLY A 372 -23.66 4.61 14.70
N ALA A 373 -23.94 5.17 13.52
CA ALA A 373 -23.14 4.91 12.33
C ALA A 373 -21.71 5.46 12.46
N MET A 374 -21.55 6.54 13.22
CA MET A 374 -20.23 7.03 13.61
C MET A 374 -19.73 6.22 14.81
N ASN A 375 -18.52 5.72 14.70
CA ASN A 375 -17.88 4.82 15.67
C ASN A 375 -18.64 3.48 15.87
N ALA A 376 -19.50 3.10 14.93
CA ALA A 376 -20.14 1.79 14.96
C ALA A 376 -19.09 0.72 14.66
N CYS A 377 -18.84 -0.16 15.61
CA CYS A 377 -18.17 -1.41 15.37
C CYS A 377 -19.23 -2.51 15.16
N PHE A 378 -18.97 -3.43 14.28
CA PHE A 378 -19.90 -4.53 14.00
C PHE A 378 -19.16 -5.79 13.59
N ALA A 379 -19.79 -6.92 13.82
CA ALA A 379 -19.34 -8.24 13.36
C ALA A 379 -20.54 -9.16 13.15
N LYS A 380 -20.34 -10.22 12.38
CA LYS A 380 -21.31 -11.30 12.23
C LYS A 380 -20.70 -12.61 12.67
N VAL A 381 -21.35 -13.29 13.60
CA VAL A 381 -20.91 -14.57 14.14
C VAL A 381 -22.11 -15.50 14.24
N ASP A 382 -22.00 -16.71 13.72
CA ASP A 382 -23.05 -17.75 13.76
C ASP A 382 -24.43 -17.26 13.28
N GLY A 383 -24.45 -16.45 12.21
CA GLY A 383 -25.68 -15.90 11.65
C GLY A 383 -26.29 -14.75 12.44
N LEU A 384 -25.63 -14.30 13.50
CA LEU A 384 -26.06 -13.17 14.32
C LEU A 384 -25.16 -11.96 14.06
N TRP A 385 -25.80 -10.81 13.87
CA TRP A 385 -25.14 -9.52 13.84
C TRP A 385 -24.96 -8.97 15.23
N TYR A 386 -23.78 -8.40 15.47
CA TYR A 386 -23.43 -7.62 16.65
C TYR A 386 -23.09 -6.22 16.19
N TRP A 387 -23.77 -5.23 16.75
CA TRP A 387 -23.59 -3.83 16.40
C TRP A 387 -23.33 -3.02 17.65
N GLY A 388 -22.09 -2.50 17.79
CA GLY A 388 -21.71 -1.60 18.88
C GLY A 388 -22.20 -0.19 18.60
N LYS A 389 -22.91 0.39 19.56
CA LYS A 389 -23.43 1.75 19.50
C LYS A 389 -22.80 2.61 20.56
N THR A 390 -22.16 3.69 20.16
CA THR A 390 -21.38 4.53 21.07
C THR A 390 -22.21 5.60 21.77
N TYR A 391 -23.34 6.03 21.18
CA TYR A 391 -24.11 7.16 21.67
C TYR A 391 -25.63 6.93 21.60
N GLY A 392 -26.40 7.62 22.46
CA GLY A 392 -27.86 7.64 22.39
C GLY A 392 -28.53 6.28 22.63
N GLY A 393 -28.32 5.68 23.79
CA GLY A 393 -28.76 4.33 24.10
C GLY A 393 -27.70 3.30 23.68
N GLY A 394 -26.49 3.47 24.21
CA GLY A 394 -25.31 2.66 23.90
C GLY A 394 -25.47 1.18 24.22
N GLY A 395 -24.48 0.40 23.83
CA GLY A 395 -24.41 -1.05 24.00
C GLY A 395 -24.12 -1.78 22.72
N ILE A 396 -24.11 -3.11 22.79
CA ILE A 396 -23.96 -3.99 21.61
C ILE A 396 -25.32 -4.63 21.35
N TYR A 397 -25.92 -4.31 20.23
CA TYR A 397 -27.19 -4.86 19.77
C TYR A 397 -26.92 -6.16 19.01
N ARG A 398 -27.65 -7.23 19.34
CA ARG A 398 -27.52 -8.53 18.72
C ARG A 398 -28.83 -8.93 18.05
N PHE A 399 -28.80 -9.22 16.75
CA PHE A 399 -29.97 -9.56 15.96
C PHE A 399 -29.65 -10.56 14.84
N ALA A 400 -30.66 -11.30 14.38
CA ALA A 400 -30.49 -12.27 13.32
C ALA A 400 -30.41 -11.60 11.93
N ASP A 401 -29.82 -12.30 10.98
CA ASP A 401 -29.78 -11.87 9.57
C ASP A 401 -31.18 -11.57 9.00
N SER A 402 -32.18 -12.35 9.39
CA SER A 402 -33.57 -12.14 8.99
C SER A 402 -34.13 -10.79 9.41
N ASP A 403 -33.59 -10.20 10.44
CA ASP A 403 -34.13 -8.98 11.06
C ASP A 403 -33.45 -7.71 10.52
N ILE A 404 -32.43 -7.87 9.69
CA ILE A 404 -31.56 -6.80 9.23
C ILE A 404 -32.31 -5.65 8.55
N SER A 405 -33.36 -5.95 7.82
CA SER A 405 -34.19 -4.95 7.13
C SER A 405 -35.17 -4.21 8.04
N THR A 406 -35.41 -4.72 9.23
CA THR A 406 -36.43 -4.20 10.17
C THR A 406 -35.83 -3.70 11.49
N VAL A 407 -34.56 -3.99 11.75
CA VAL A 407 -33.88 -3.60 12.98
C VAL A 407 -33.89 -2.09 13.15
N ASP A 408 -34.22 -1.64 14.36
CA ASP A 408 -34.23 -0.22 14.72
C ASP A 408 -33.38 -0.02 15.97
N ILE A 409 -32.22 0.60 15.80
CA ILE A 409 -31.30 0.94 16.87
C ILE A 409 -31.31 2.45 17.18
N SER A 410 -32.36 3.17 16.77
CA SER A 410 -32.51 4.61 17.03
C SER A 410 -32.57 4.91 18.53
N ARG A 411 -32.28 6.15 18.88
CA ARG A 411 -32.36 6.63 20.27
C ARG A 411 -33.78 6.51 20.79
N GLY A 412 -33.91 5.87 21.95
CA GLY A 412 -35.21 5.70 22.63
C GLY A 412 -36.07 4.57 22.08
N SER A 413 -35.61 3.83 21.06
CA SER A 413 -36.25 2.57 20.69
C SER A 413 -35.95 1.50 21.75
N ASN A 414 -36.96 0.74 22.13
CA ASN A 414 -36.79 -0.52 22.86
C ASN A 414 -36.72 -1.62 21.78
N PRO A 415 -35.53 -1.93 21.25
CA PRO A 415 -35.45 -2.91 20.19
C PRO A 415 -35.86 -4.28 20.72
N PRO A 416 -36.52 -5.12 19.93
CA PRO A 416 -36.86 -6.49 20.31
C PRO A 416 -35.64 -7.42 20.34
N TYR A 417 -34.44 -6.86 20.48
CA TYR A 417 -33.17 -7.54 20.38
C TYR A 417 -32.44 -7.54 21.70
N ALA A 418 -31.56 -8.50 21.90
CA ALA A 418 -30.68 -8.51 23.04
C ALA A 418 -29.70 -7.32 22.95
N VAL A 419 -29.52 -6.61 24.06
CA VAL A 419 -28.53 -5.57 24.21
C VAL A 419 -27.51 -6.01 25.26
N ILE A 420 -26.26 -6.06 24.84
CA ILE A 420 -25.12 -6.32 25.74
C ILE A 420 -24.58 -4.96 26.16
N PHE A 421 -24.37 -4.76 27.45
CA PHE A 421 -23.96 -3.49 28.05
C PHE A 421 -24.93 -2.33 27.73
N PRO A 422 -26.22 -2.48 28.07
CA PRO A 422 -27.20 -1.44 27.78
C PRO A 422 -26.79 -0.11 28.42
N ASP A 423 -27.01 0.97 27.70
CA ASP A 423 -26.71 2.35 28.09
C ASP A 423 -25.22 2.68 28.26
N GLU A 424 -24.31 1.76 27.90
CA GLU A 424 -22.88 1.97 27.96
C GLU A 424 -22.32 2.47 26.64
N PHE A 425 -21.27 3.29 26.71
CA PHE A 425 -20.52 3.74 25.55
C PHE A 425 -19.50 2.69 25.11
N VAL A 426 -19.90 1.78 24.24
CA VAL A 426 -18.99 0.77 23.69
C VAL A 426 -18.14 1.38 22.60
N LYS A 427 -16.83 1.40 22.80
CA LYS A 427 -15.88 1.98 21.86
C LYS A 427 -15.48 1.02 20.74
N SER A 428 -15.23 -0.22 21.11
CA SER A 428 -14.92 -1.30 20.17
C SER A 428 -15.19 -2.64 20.83
N PHE A 429 -15.36 -3.68 20.04
CA PHE A 429 -15.43 -5.06 20.52
C PHE A 429 -14.88 -6.05 19.50
N VAL A 430 -14.51 -7.23 19.97
CA VAL A 430 -14.20 -8.41 19.16
C VAL A 430 -14.81 -9.66 19.82
N ILE A 431 -15.07 -10.69 19.02
CA ILE A 431 -15.63 -11.95 19.49
C ILE A 431 -14.62 -13.06 19.22
N ASP A 432 -14.13 -13.66 20.29
CA ASP A 432 -13.31 -14.87 20.23
C ASP A 432 -14.25 -16.08 20.17
N THR A 433 -14.45 -16.57 18.98
CA THR A 433 -15.31 -17.73 18.73
C THR A 433 -14.67 -19.03 19.23
N ASN A 434 -13.34 -19.11 19.29
CA ASN A 434 -12.64 -20.30 19.78
C ASN A 434 -12.80 -20.47 21.28
N ASN A 435 -12.67 -19.38 22.04
CA ASN A 435 -12.78 -19.38 23.49
C ASN A 435 -14.18 -18.96 23.99
N GLN A 436 -15.10 -18.64 23.06
CA GLN A 436 -16.46 -18.21 23.36
C GLN A 436 -16.53 -17.00 24.30
N ILE A 437 -15.73 -15.96 23.98
CA ILE A 437 -15.64 -14.72 24.77
C ILE A 437 -15.91 -13.51 23.85
N LEU A 438 -16.76 -12.61 24.31
CA LEU A 438 -16.89 -11.27 23.74
C LEU A 438 -16.02 -10.31 24.57
N TYR A 439 -15.03 -9.70 23.95
CA TYR A 439 -14.25 -8.61 24.52
C TYR A 439 -14.82 -7.27 24.05
N ALA A 440 -14.99 -6.33 24.97
CA ALA A 440 -15.46 -4.99 24.64
C ALA A 440 -14.76 -3.93 25.50
N ILE A 441 -14.46 -2.79 24.89
CA ILE A 441 -13.98 -1.61 25.61
C ILE A 441 -15.15 -0.67 25.84
N ILE A 442 -15.41 -0.37 27.11
CA ILE A 442 -16.40 0.60 27.54
C ILE A 442 -15.67 1.87 27.98
N ARG A 443 -16.12 3.00 27.45
CA ARG A 443 -15.60 4.33 27.74
C ARG A 443 -15.48 4.54 29.26
N ASP A 444 -14.34 5.06 29.70
CA ASP A 444 -14.01 5.40 31.09
C ASP A 444 -14.05 4.22 32.11
N LYS A 445 -14.29 3.00 31.63
CA LYS A 445 -14.32 1.79 32.47
C LYS A 445 -13.18 0.83 32.15
N GLY A 446 -12.87 0.61 30.88
CA GLY A 446 -11.81 -0.28 30.45
C GLY A 446 -12.28 -1.47 29.63
N LEU A 447 -11.52 -2.56 29.67
CA LEU A 447 -11.74 -3.78 28.92
C LEU A 447 -12.57 -4.79 29.72
N PHE A 448 -13.62 -5.29 29.10
CA PHE A 448 -14.51 -6.33 29.61
C PHE A 448 -14.35 -7.61 28.78
N ALA A 449 -14.45 -8.77 29.42
CA ALA A 449 -14.48 -10.09 28.81
C ALA A 449 -15.73 -10.83 29.27
N VAL A 450 -16.69 -11.03 28.39
CA VAL A 450 -17.96 -11.67 28.69
C VAL A 450 -18.01 -13.04 28.05
N PRO A 451 -18.15 -14.14 28.83
CA PRO A 451 -18.44 -15.44 28.25
C PRO A 451 -19.73 -15.39 27.42
N MET A 452 -19.70 -15.94 26.21
CA MET A 452 -20.88 -15.96 25.32
C MET A 452 -22.09 -16.65 25.97
N ALA A 453 -21.84 -17.61 26.87
CA ALA A 453 -22.88 -18.28 27.66
C ALA A 453 -23.62 -17.33 28.64
N ASP A 454 -22.99 -16.25 29.04
CA ASP A 454 -23.60 -15.25 29.95
C ASP A 454 -24.40 -14.19 29.17
N ILE A 455 -24.30 -14.19 27.82
CA ILE A 455 -25.06 -13.28 26.98
C ILE A 455 -26.49 -13.82 26.83
N SER A 456 -27.45 -13.03 27.31
CA SER A 456 -28.86 -13.38 27.25
C SER A 456 -29.33 -13.74 25.83
N ALA A 457 -30.21 -14.70 25.72
CA ALA A 457 -30.84 -15.05 24.44
C ALA A 457 -31.58 -13.83 23.84
N ASN A 458 -31.83 -13.88 22.52
CA ASN A 458 -32.51 -12.81 21.76
C ASN A 458 -34.00 -12.67 22.18
N ASP A 459 -34.23 -12.26 23.39
CA ASP A 459 -35.57 -12.07 23.92
C ASP A 459 -35.62 -10.73 24.67
N ALA A 460 -36.39 -9.81 24.12
CA ALA A 460 -36.60 -8.47 24.68
C ALA A 460 -37.12 -8.47 26.12
N SER A 461 -37.74 -9.57 26.54
CA SER A 461 -38.26 -9.72 27.91
C SER A 461 -37.20 -10.10 28.93
N LYS A 462 -35.98 -10.46 28.49
CA LYS A 462 -34.92 -10.92 29.39
C LYS A 462 -33.96 -9.81 29.77
N THR A 463 -33.38 -9.96 30.95
CA THR A 463 -32.39 -9.02 31.46
C THR A 463 -31.17 -8.98 30.56
N ASN A 464 -30.90 -7.83 30.00
CA ASN A 464 -29.71 -7.60 29.21
C ASN A 464 -28.44 -7.81 30.05
N THR A 465 -27.38 -8.30 29.45
CA THR A 465 -26.09 -8.45 30.10
C THR A 465 -25.52 -7.06 30.42
N LYS A 466 -25.38 -6.76 31.71
CA LYS A 466 -24.89 -5.48 32.21
C LYS A 466 -23.35 -5.47 32.27
N ALA A 467 -22.77 -4.27 32.24
CA ALA A 467 -21.35 -4.05 32.49
C ALA A 467 -21.05 -4.22 34.00
N ASP A 468 -21.08 -5.46 34.45
CA ASP A 468 -20.77 -5.84 35.83
C ASP A 468 -19.25 -5.98 36.01
N ASN A 469 -18.73 -5.57 37.15
CA ASN A 469 -17.31 -5.67 37.52
C ASN A 469 -16.75 -7.10 37.42
N LYS A 470 -17.60 -8.13 37.50
CA LYS A 470 -17.15 -9.52 37.33
C LYS A 470 -16.57 -9.79 35.92
N TYR A 471 -16.94 -8.98 34.93
CA TYR A 471 -16.44 -9.08 33.56
C TYR A 471 -15.29 -8.12 33.28
N LEU A 472 -15.02 -7.15 34.17
CA LEU A 472 -13.93 -6.20 34.00
C LEU A 472 -12.59 -6.92 34.14
N VAL A 473 -11.76 -6.90 33.10
CA VAL A 473 -10.44 -7.55 33.10
C VAL A 473 -9.29 -6.57 33.19
N ALA A 474 -9.47 -5.34 32.68
CA ALA A 474 -8.50 -4.26 32.83
C ALA A 474 -9.24 -2.91 32.92
N SER A 475 -8.92 -2.12 33.94
CA SER A 475 -9.50 -0.79 34.13
C SER A 475 -8.55 0.28 33.64
N PHE A 476 -9.03 1.14 32.75
CA PHE A 476 -8.31 2.32 32.28
C PHE A 476 -9.30 3.40 31.82
N LYS A 477 -8.83 4.64 31.78
CA LYS A 477 -9.60 5.76 31.24
C LYS A 477 -9.09 6.08 29.84
N SER A 478 -10.01 6.32 28.94
CA SER A 478 -9.76 6.87 27.63
C SER A 478 -10.08 8.37 27.60
N ASP A 479 -9.61 9.09 26.59
CA ASP A 479 -9.94 10.51 26.41
C ASP A 479 -11.45 10.66 26.19
N SER A 480 -12.15 11.03 27.25
CA SER A 480 -13.61 10.95 27.33
C SER A 480 -14.32 12.21 26.89
N ASP A 481 -13.67 13.36 26.96
CA ASP A 481 -14.34 14.63 26.72
C ASP A 481 -14.19 15.13 25.28
N GLY A 482 -13.32 14.48 24.49
CA GLY A 482 -13.05 14.93 23.12
C GLY A 482 -12.54 16.37 23.11
N SER A 483 -11.73 16.76 24.11
CA SER A 483 -11.20 18.12 24.25
C SER A 483 -10.45 18.58 23.00
N THR A 484 -9.94 17.63 22.22
CA THR A 484 -9.37 17.85 20.87
C THR A 484 -10.42 17.88 19.77
N GLY A 485 -11.71 17.68 20.09
CA GLY A 485 -12.79 17.52 19.10
C GLY A 485 -12.78 16.17 18.38
N GLU A 486 -11.89 15.26 18.75
CA GLU A 486 -11.72 13.96 18.11
C GLU A 486 -12.12 12.85 19.09
N PHE A 487 -13.17 12.11 18.76
CA PHE A 487 -13.73 11.05 19.61
C PHE A 487 -13.01 9.69 19.47
N VAL A 488 -11.83 9.65 18.88
CA VAL A 488 -11.03 8.43 18.76
C VAL A 488 -10.09 8.32 19.97
N ASP A 489 -10.62 7.91 21.07
CA ASP A 489 -9.88 7.57 22.28
C ASP A 489 -9.42 6.11 22.28
N VAL A 490 -10.19 5.23 21.63
CA VAL A 490 -9.86 3.82 21.40
C VAL A 490 -10.05 3.54 19.92
N CYS A 491 -9.01 3.06 19.21
CA CYS A 491 -9.19 2.54 17.87
C CYS A 491 -9.74 1.11 17.92
N GLN A 492 -10.06 0.56 16.77
CA GLN A 492 -10.58 -0.81 16.65
C GLN A 492 -9.79 -1.83 17.49
N MET A 493 -10.49 -2.86 17.93
CA MET A 493 -9.88 -4.04 18.52
C MET A 493 -9.61 -5.08 17.43
N VAL A 494 -8.50 -5.81 17.56
CA VAL A 494 -8.20 -6.98 16.75
C VAL A 494 -7.87 -8.17 17.63
N LEU A 495 -8.34 -9.35 17.23
CA LEU A 495 -8.13 -10.60 17.94
C LEU A 495 -7.02 -11.40 17.26
N ASP A 496 -6.10 -11.91 18.06
CA ASP A 496 -5.22 -12.99 17.67
C ASP A 496 -5.92 -14.33 17.95
N SER A 497 -6.42 -14.95 16.89
CA SER A 497 -7.18 -16.19 17.02
C SER A 497 -6.35 -17.39 17.49
N SER A 498 -5.02 -17.30 17.45
CA SER A 498 -4.12 -18.40 17.81
C SER A 498 -3.91 -18.54 19.33
N ASP A 499 -3.97 -17.42 20.07
CA ASP A 499 -3.73 -17.41 21.53
C ASP A 499 -4.81 -16.65 22.31
N GLY A 500 -5.79 -16.06 21.64
CA GLY A 500 -6.87 -15.29 22.24
C GLY A 500 -6.45 -13.89 22.70
N SER A 501 -5.23 -13.44 22.39
CA SER A 501 -4.80 -12.08 22.72
C SER A 501 -5.60 -11.03 21.96
N VAL A 502 -5.90 -9.92 22.62
CA VAL A 502 -6.68 -8.83 22.06
C VAL A 502 -5.82 -7.58 22.02
N TYR A 503 -5.70 -6.98 20.84
CA TYR A 503 -4.95 -5.75 20.63
C TYR A 503 -5.90 -4.58 20.39
N PHE A 504 -5.53 -3.40 20.88
CA PHE A 504 -6.27 -2.16 20.62
C PHE A 504 -5.35 -0.94 20.77
N GLY A 505 -5.68 0.13 20.04
CA GLY A 505 -5.02 1.41 20.24
C GLY A 505 -5.72 2.20 21.35
N LEU A 506 -4.94 2.81 22.22
CA LEU A 506 -5.43 3.67 23.28
C LEU A 506 -4.79 5.06 23.14
N ARG A 507 -5.63 6.10 23.09
CA ARG A 507 -5.25 7.46 23.41
C ARG A 507 -5.66 7.72 24.86
N ALA A 508 -4.67 7.81 25.71
CA ALA A 508 -4.89 8.02 27.13
C ALA A 508 -5.24 9.49 27.41
N ASP A 509 -6.15 9.71 28.33
CA ASP A 509 -6.46 11.02 28.87
C ASP A 509 -5.31 11.53 29.78
N GLU A 510 -5.22 12.84 29.96
CA GLU A 510 -4.32 13.46 30.91
C GLU A 510 -4.70 12.96 32.35
N GLY A 511 -3.81 12.24 32.98
CA GLY A 511 -4.06 11.59 34.26
C GLY A 511 -4.53 10.14 34.18
N SER A 512 -4.59 9.53 33.01
CA SER A 512 -4.75 8.08 32.86
C SER A 512 -3.55 7.35 33.46
N THR A 513 -3.79 6.22 34.11
CA THR A 513 -2.72 5.32 34.58
C THR A 513 -2.08 4.53 33.46
N GLU A 514 -2.77 4.42 32.31
CA GLU A 514 -2.31 3.73 31.14
C GLU A 514 -1.83 4.73 30.08
N PRO A 515 -0.56 4.68 29.63
CA PRO A 515 -0.05 5.60 28.61
C PRO A 515 -0.66 5.31 27.23
N SER A 516 -0.70 6.32 26.38
CA SER A 516 -1.09 6.16 24.96
C SER A 516 -0.19 5.16 24.26
N GLY A 517 -0.76 4.36 23.35
CA GLY A 517 -0.04 3.35 22.61
C GLY A 517 -0.93 2.22 22.10
N ILE A 518 -0.31 1.18 21.60
CA ILE A 518 -1.00 -0.07 21.26
C ILE A 518 -0.86 -1.02 22.44
N LYS A 519 -1.99 -1.50 22.89
CA LYS A 519 -2.13 -2.39 24.05
C LYS A 519 -2.40 -3.82 23.59
N ARG A 520 -1.93 -4.79 24.38
CA ARG A 520 -2.28 -6.20 24.27
C ARG A 520 -2.84 -6.69 25.60
N TRP A 521 -4.05 -7.21 25.59
CA TRP A 521 -4.56 -8.06 26.66
C TRP A 521 -4.20 -9.51 26.37
N ASN A 522 -3.44 -10.15 27.24
CA ASN A 522 -3.10 -11.55 27.13
C ASN A 522 -3.97 -12.38 28.09
N PRO A 523 -4.91 -13.21 27.61
CA PRO A 523 -5.81 -13.97 28.46
C PRO A 523 -5.11 -15.04 29.30
N ALA A 524 -3.98 -15.58 28.84
CA ALA A 524 -3.22 -16.62 29.55
C ALA A 524 -2.52 -16.06 30.80
N THR A 525 -1.90 -14.87 30.67
CA THR A 525 -1.23 -14.19 31.79
C THR A 525 -2.17 -13.27 32.57
N ARG A 526 -3.31 -12.91 31.98
CA ARG A 526 -4.27 -11.92 32.52
C ARG A 526 -3.62 -10.55 32.75
N GLN A 527 -2.77 -10.13 31.83
CA GLN A 527 -2.07 -8.85 31.89
C GLN A 527 -2.39 -7.99 30.69
N LEU A 528 -2.53 -6.69 30.96
CA LEU A 528 -2.56 -5.65 29.93
C LEU A 528 -1.15 -5.09 29.79
N GLU A 529 -0.60 -5.14 28.60
CA GLU A 529 0.75 -4.66 28.31
C GLU A 529 0.75 -3.65 27.17
N THR A 530 1.76 -2.77 27.15
CA THR A 530 1.97 -1.83 26.05
C THR A 530 2.94 -2.45 25.05
N VAL A 531 2.45 -2.71 23.85
CA VAL A 531 3.23 -3.32 22.75
C VAL A 531 4.01 -2.25 22.00
N VAL A 532 3.36 -1.13 21.68
CA VAL A 532 3.97 0.03 21.05
C VAL A 532 3.63 1.26 21.88
N SER A 533 4.64 1.93 22.41
CA SER A 533 4.48 3.10 23.27
C SER A 533 4.62 4.41 22.51
N GLY A 534 4.05 5.49 23.06
CA GLY A 534 4.26 6.85 22.55
C GLY A 534 3.59 7.16 21.21
N VAL A 535 2.64 6.32 20.78
CA VAL A 535 1.86 6.52 19.55
C VAL A 535 0.38 6.70 19.87
N SER A 536 -0.32 7.41 19.00
CA SER A 536 -1.77 7.57 19.04
C SER A 536 -2.37 6.93 17.77
N PRO A 537 -2.57 5.60 17.76
CA PRO A 537 -3.06 4.90 16.58
C PRO A 537 -4.54 5.21 16.35
N TYR A 538 -4.91 5.31 15.06
CA TYR A 538 -6.29 5.50 14.60
C TYR A 538 -6.87 4.18 14.08
N GLY A 539 -6.06 3.35 13.44
CA GLY A 539 -6.44 2.02 13.01
C GLY A 539 -5.29 1.04 13.28
N ILE A 540 -5.63 -0.21 13.56
CA ILE A 540 -4.67 -1.30 13.71
C ILE A 540 -5.14 -2.53 12.95
N ALA A 541 -4.22 -3.36 12.50
CA ALA A 541 -4.50 -4.67 11.90
C ALA A 541 -3.43 -5.67 12.30
N LEU A 542 -3.81 -6.94 12.41
CA LEU A 542 -2.90 -8.02 12.71
C LEU A 542 -2.77 -8.94 11.49
N ASN A 543 -1.54 -9.20 11.09
CA ASN A 543 -1.20 -10.34 10.27
C ASN A 543 -0.72 -11.46 11.22
N ASP A 544 -1.57 -12.43 11.43
CA ASP A 544 -1.34 -13.57 12.32
C ASP A 544 -0.45 -14.66 11.68
N ASN A 545 -0.13 -14.55 10.39
CA ASN A 545 0.86 -15.39 9.75
C ASN A 545 2.26 -15.04 10.25
N VAL A 546 2.97 -16.03 10.76
CA VAL A 546 4.34 -15.84 11.22
C VAL A 546 5.29 -15.83 10.02
N SER A 547 6.14 -14.81 9.96
CA SER A 547 7.10 -14.62 8.88
C SER A 547 8.34 -13.90 9.41
N ASN A 548 9.49 -14.11 8.77
CA ASN A 548 10.67 -13.29 9.02
C ASN A 548 10.56 -11.91 8.35
N LEU A 549 9.79 -11.81 7.27
CA LEU A 549 9.52 -10.56 6.55
C LEU A 549 8.20 -9.91 6.99
N PHE A 550 8.00 -8.65 6.63
CA PHE A 550 6.73 -7.96 6.77
C PHE A 550 5.70 -8.46 5.78
#